data_7b0f45ff83eed9abc0f2faca497b6b96
#
_entry.id   7b0f45ff83eed9abc0f2faca497b6b96
#
_cell.length_a   1.000
_cell.length_b   1.000
_cell.length_c   1.000
_cell.angle_alpha   90.00
_cell.angle_beta   90.00
_cell.angle_gamma   90.00
#
_symmetry.space_group_name_H-M   'P 1'
#
loop_
_entity.id
_entity.type
_entity.pdbx_description
1 polymer ?
#
loop_
_entity_poly.entity_id
_entity_poly.type
_entity_poly.pdbx_seq_one_letter_code
_entity_poly.pdbx_strand_id
1 'polypeptide(L)' 'MDGSLHRFVRLLRLFGLRVSVSEAADAMRAAAMPGMLAGRETLREALRLTLIKDRRDDEVFDELFTAFFLSLIHI' A
#
# COMPACT_ATOMS: atom_id res chain seq x y z
N MET A 1 -11.77 4.13 4.24
CA MET A 1 -10.61 3.34 3.80
C MET A 1 -10.12 3.69 2.40
N ASP A 2 -11.02 3.86 1.48
CA ASP A 2 -10.68 4.13 0.09
C ASP A 2 -9.79 5.36 -0.08
N GLY A 3 -10.11 6.43 0.60
CA GLY A 3 -9.32 7.65 0.52
C GLY A 3 -7.90 7.48 1.05
N SER A 4 -7.73 6.67 2.08
CA SER A 4 -6.42 6.41 2.67
C SER A 4 -5.54 5.63 1.71
N LEU A 5 -6.10 4.63 1.04
CA LEU A 5 -5.34 3.82 0.10
C LEU A 5 -4.96 4.64 -1.15
N HIS A 6 -5.83 5.50 -1.62
CA HIS A 6 -5.52 6.42 -2.69
C HIS A 6 -4.35 7.33 -2.34
N ARG A 7 -4.34 7.84 -1.13
CA ARG A 7 -3.24 8.68 -0.64
C ARG A 7 -1.94 7.90 -0.58
N PHE A 8 -2.01 6.66 -0.14
CA PHE A 8 -0.83 5.81 -0.07
C PHE A 8 -0.25 5.56 -1.46
N VAL A 9 -1.10 5.25 -2.44
CA VAL A 9 -0.66 5.04 -3.82
C VAL A 9 -0.02 6.32 -4.39
N ARG A 10 -0.61 7.47 -4.12
CA ARG A 10 -0.03 8.75 -4.55
C ARG A 10 1.33 8.99 -3.92
N LEU A 11 1.47 8.63 -2.65
CA LEU A 11 2.73 8.76 -1.93
C LEU A 11 3.80 7.89 -2.58
N LEU A 12 3.48 6.65 -2.92
CA LEU A 12 4.40 5.77 -3.61
C LEU A 12 4.87 6.38 -4.94
N ARG A 13 3.95 6.93 -5.71
CA ARG A 13 4.29 7.57 -6.98
C ARG A 13 5.19 8.79 -6.79
N LEU A 14 4.94 9.57 -5.76
CA LEU A 14 5.76 10.73 -5.43
C LEU A 14 7.19 10.35 -5.08
N PHE A 15 7.38 9.17 -4.52
CA PHE A 15 8.70 8.67 -4.16
C PHE A 15 9.35 7.87 -5.29
N GLY A 16 8.78 7.93 -6.48
CA GLY A 16 9.39 7.35 -7.66
C GLY A 16 9.00 5.92 -8.00
N LEU A 17 8.08 5.32 -7.23
CA LEU A 17 7.61 3.99 -7.56
C LEU A 17 6.60 4.04 -8.70
N ARG A 18 6.73 3.12 -9.62
CA ARG A 18 5.81 3.06 -10.75
C ARG A 18 4.61 2.18 -10.40
N VAL A 19 3.48 2.83 -10.20
CA VAL A 19 2.23 2.14 -9.92
C VAL A 19 1.22 2.51 -11.00
N SER A 20 0.78 1.54 -11.77
CA SER A 20 -0.21 1.76 -12.81
C SER A 20 -1.61 1.88 -12.21
N VAL A 21 -2.55 2.38 -12.99
CA VAL A 21 -3.94 2.45 -12.57
C VAL A 21 -4.50 1.05 -12.30
N SER A 22 -4.14 0.07 -13.11
CA SER A 22 -4.56 -1.32 -12.95
C SER A 22 -4.05 -1.92 -11.66
N GLU A 23 -2.79 -1.66 -11.33
CA GLU A 23 -2.18 -2.13 -10.09
C GLU A 23 -2.82 -1.48 -8.87
N ALA A 24 -3.10 -0.19 -8.96
CA ALA A 24 -3.78 0.52 -7.87
C ALA A 24 -5.19 -0.04 -7.66
N ALA A 25 -5.90 -0.33 -8.73
CA ALA A 25 -7.23 -0.93 -8.64
C ALA A 25 -7.18 -2.33 -8.02
N ASP A 26 -6.18 -3.13 -8.38
CA ASP A 26 -5.98 -4.47 -7.80
C ASP A 26 -5.68 -4.37 -6.31
N ALA A 27 -4.87 -3.41 -5.90
CA ALA A 27 -4.55 -3.18 -4.50
C ALA A 27 -5.80 -2.78 -3.70
N MET A 28 -6.64 -1.96 -4.27
CA MET A 28 -7.90 -1.57 -3.62
C MET A 28 -8.84 -2.75 -3.44
N ARG A 29 -8.90 -3.60 -4.44
CA ARG A 29 -9.72 -4.83 -4.35
C ARG A 29 -9.17 -5.78 -3.30
N ALA A 30 -7.86 -5.95 -3.25
CA ALA A 30 -7.22 -6.80 -2.25
C ALA A 30 -7.47 -6.28 -0.84
N ALA A 31 -7.34 -4.98 -0.63
CA ALA A 31 -7.57 -4.36 0.68
C ALA A 31 -9.02 -4.45 1.13
N ALA A 32 -9.95 -4.54 0.19
CA ALA A 32 -11.37 -4.64 0.50
C ALA A 32 -11.81 -6.07 0.84
N MET A 33 -10.95 -7.06 0.65
CA MET A 33 -11.29 -8.44 0.98
C MET A 33 -11.48 -8.63 2.47
N PRO A 34 -12.42 -9.49 2.90
CA PRO A 34 -12.64 -9.73 4.32
C PRO A 34 -11.35 -10.20 5.01
N GLY A 35 -11.08 -9.64 6.16
CA GLY A 35 -9.91 -9.99 6.97
C GLY A 35 -8.64 -9.27 6.64
N MET A 36 -8.56 -8.58 5.51
CA MET A 36 -7.34 -7.86 5.14
C MET A 36 -7.00 -6.72 6.09
N LEU A 37 -8.01 -6.02 6.54
CA LEU A 37 -7.83 -4.89 7.44
C LEU A 37 -7.64 -5.30 8.90
N ALA A 38 -7.88 -6.55 9.22
CA ALA A 38 -7.71 -7.04 10.59
C ALA A 38 -6.25 -7.27 10.95
N GLY A 39 -5.39 -7.49 9.96
CA GLY A 39 -3.98 -7.74 10.20
C GLY A 39 -3.11 -6.81 9.37
N ARG A 40 -2.30 -6.03 10.04
CA ARG A 40 -1.37 -5.10 9.41
C ARG A 40 -0.37 -5.81 8.49
N GLU A 41 0.17 -6.92 8.96
CA GLU A 41 1.14 -7.69 8.17
C GLU A 41 0.50 -8.31 6.92
N THR A 42 -0.72 -8.80 7.05
CA THR A 42 -1.46 -9.35 5.93
C THR A 42 -1.74 -8.28 4.87
N LEU A 43 -2.14 -7.11 5.31
CA LEU A 43 -2.40 -5.99 4.42
C LEU A 43 -1.10 -5.55 3.73
N ARG A 44 -0.02 -5.45 4.47
CA ARG A 44 1.27 -5.04 3.92
C ARG A 44 1.71 -5.99 2.80
N GLU A 45 1.63 -7.29 3.04
CA GLU A 45 2.01 -8.28 2.03
C GLU A 45 1.11 -8.24 0.81
N ALA A 46 -0.18 -8.09 1.01
CA ALA A 46 -1.12 -8.00 -0.10
C ALA A 46 -0.85 -6.77 -0.97
N LEU A 47 -0.60 -5.63 -0.36
CA LEU A 47 -0.27 -4.41 -1.09
C LEU A 47 1.09 -4.51 -1.77
N ARG A 48 2.05 -5.09 -1.11
CA ARG A 48 3.38 -5.28 -1.70
C ARG A 48 3.30 -6.15 -2.96
N LEU A 49 2.57 -7.23 -2.91
CA LEU A 49 2.41 -8.14 -4.05
C LEU A 49 1.68 -7.49 -5.22
N THR A 50 0.74 -6.61 -4.95
CA THR A 50 -0.03 -5.95 -6.00
C THR A 50 0.65 -4.70 -6.57
N LEU A 51 1.40 -3.99 -5.76
CA LEU A 51 1.94 -2.68 -6.13
C LEU A 51 3.42 -2.70 -6.50
N ILE A 52 4.19 -3.63 -5.95
CA ILE A 52 5.64 -3.63 -6.10
C ILE A 52 6.09 -4.77 -7.00
N LYS A 53 6.76 -4.44 -8.08
CA LYS A 53 7.29 -5.42 -9.03
C LYS A 53 8.80 -5.55 -8.98
N ASP A 54 9.47 -4.52 -8.52
CA ASP A 54 10.93 -4.48 -8.48
C ASP A 54 11.39 -4.60 -7.03
N ARG A 55 12.29 -5.52 -6.77
CA ARG A 55 12.87 -5.73 -5.45
C ARG A 55 13.50 -4.48 -4.86
N ARG A 56 14.00 -3.61 -5.69
CA ARG A 56 14.62 -2.36 -5.23
C ARG A 56 13.61 -1.43 -4.59
N ASP A 57 12.34 -1.60 -4.92
CA ASP A 57 11.27 -0.76 -4.36
C ASP A 57 10.73 -1.29 -3.05
N ASP A 58 11.06 -2.52 -2.67
CA ASP A 58 10.57 -3.15 -1.43
C ASP A 58 10.92 -2.33 -0.19
N GLU A 59 12.13 -1.84 -0.12
CA GLU A 59 12.60 -1.08 1.03
C GLU A 59 11.85 0.26 1.16
N VAL A 60 11.71 0.95 0.05
CA VAL A 60 10.97 2.21 0.02
C VAL A 60 9.50 1.97 0.37
N PHE A 61 8.92 0.92 -0.18
CA PHE A 61 7.55 0.54 0.13
C PHE A 61 7.36 0.29 1.62
N ASP A 62 8.24 -0.48 2.22
CA ASP A 62 8.17 -0.79 3.66
C ASP A 62 8.24 0.46 4.50
N GLU A 63 9.14 1.36 4.19
CA GLU A 63 9.29 2.61 4.91
C GLU A 63 8.04 3.48 4.79
N LEU A 64 7.52 3.61 3.59
CA LEU A 64 6.34 4.42 3.34
C LEU A 64 5.09 3.80 3.96
N PHE A 65 4.97 2.49 3.89
CA PHE A 65 3.85 1.78 4.50
C PHE A 65 3.85 1.99 6.01
N THR A 66 5.00 1.80 6.64
CA THR A 66 5.15 1.94 8.08
C THR A 66 4.82 3.37 8.51
N ALA A 67 5.37 4.35 7.83
CA ALA A 67 5.12 5.75 8.17
C ALA A 67 3.66 6.14 7.97
N PHE A 68 3.07 5.71 6.87
CA PHE A 68 1.70 6.08 6.53
C PHE A 68 0.70 5.47 7.50
N PHE A 69 0.82 4.17 7.76
CA PHE A 69 -0.14 3.48 8.62
C PHE A 69 0.10 3.73 10.11
N LEU A 70 1.32 4.01 10.52
CA LEU A 70 1.59 4.48 11.88
C LEU A 70 0.93 5.84 12.13
N SER A 71 1.02 6.71 11.14
CA SER A 71 0.39 8.03 11.23
C SER A 71 -1.12 7.90 11.43
N LEU A 72 -1.75 6.96 10.75
CA LEU A 72 -3.19 6.71 10.90
C LEU A 72 -3.55 6.18 12.28
N ILE A 73 -2.68 5.36 12.85
CA ILE A 73 -2.92 4.77 14.18
C ILE A 73 -2.78 5.80 15.28
N HIS A 74 -1.95 6.79 15.09
CA HIS A 74 -1.71 7.82 16.09
C HIS A 74 -2.76 8.93 16.12
N ILE A 75 -3.69 8.88 15.24
CA ILE A 75 -4.81 9.79 15.25
C ILE A 75 -5.90 9.23 16.14
#